data_553718feea33fae3cd6451f6cbedb8e1
#
_entry.id   553718feea33fae3cd6451f6cbedb8e1
#
_cell.length_a   1.000
_cell.length_b   1.000
_cell.length_c   1.000
_cell.angle_alpha   90.00
_cell.angle_beta   90.00
_cell.angle_gamma   90.00
#
_symmetry.space_group_name_H-M   'P 1'
#
loop_
_entity.id
_entity.type
_entity.pdbx_description
1 polymer ?
#
loop_
_entity_poly.entity_id
_entity_poly.type
_entity_poly.pdbx_seq_one_letter_code
_entity_poly.pdbx_strand_id
1 'polypeptide(L)'
;MAHCNTILSQILKIVPRHEFEVLANRHHSGRSFRKASRWAQFTCLVVAQLTGRCSLRDIIDCVSSQVHRLYHLGCAKLSRSNFSRLNENKPHTLYEALFGKLLQRCQGLAPGHDFRFSNPLYSLDATVIDLCLTVFPWADFHHSKGAVKLHVGLNHAGYLPEFVTVTEGSTYEIGVGKEMKFPKGSIIVIDRGYNDYAWYKELTDKEIFFVTRLKKAADYRVVSRRQVDKRKGLTSDQTIVFRGKLTAKKCPLSMRRVGYRDPESGKQYYFLTNNFKLAAKTIADIYKSRWQVELFFKWIKQNLKIKSFVGTSKNAVLTQIWVALCVYLILAFIKFRSGLGKSLQTILRLLQVNLFEKRELVALLSGIPPDQNSTHTNQMVLI
;
A
#
# COMPACT_ATOMS: atom_id res chain seq x y z
N MET A 1 -25.66 13.41 28.11
CA MET A 1 -25.63 12.59 26.88
C MET A 1 -24.32 12.85 26.15
N ALA A 2 -23.49 11.84 25.97
CA ALA A 2 -22.28 11.99 25.20
C ALA A 2 -22.64 12.28 23.74
N HIS A 3 -22.27 13.44 23.22
CA HIS A 3 -22.47 13.80 21.82
C HIS A 3 -21.61 12.88 20.95
N CYS A 4 -22.18 11.81 20.42
CA CYS A 4 -21.48 10.91 19.55
C CYS A 4 -21.35 11.51 18.14
N ASN A 5 -20.13 11.69 17.67
CA ASN A 5 -19.85 12.15 16.31
C ASN A 5 -20.15 11.03 15.30
N THR A 6 -20.39 11.40 14.03
CA THR A 6 -20.52 10.39 12.97
C THR A 6 -19.25 9.56 12.86
N ILE A 7 -19.38 8.32 12.38
CA ILE A 7 -18.24 7.43 12.08
C ILE A 7 -17.24 8.13 11.16
N LEU A 8 -17.71 8.82 10.11
CA LEU A 8 -16.85 9.60 9.21
C LEU A 8 -16.05 10.68 9.96
N SER A 9 -16.69 11.38 10.90
CA SER A 9 -15.99 12.40 11.72
C SER A 9 -14.83 11.79 12.51
N GLN A 10 -15.05 10.62 13.11
CA GLN A 10 -14.03 9.92 13.89
C GLN A 10 -12.88 9.42 13.00
N ILE A 11 -13.19 8.94 11.79
CA ILE A 11 -12.19 8.54 10.81
C ILE A 11 -11.34 9.75 10.38
N LEU A 12 -11.97 10.87 10.06
CA LEU A 12 -11.26 12.09 9.62
C LEU A 12 -10.38 12.70 10.72
N LYS A 13 -10.67 12.47 12.01
CA LYS A 13 -9.80 12.89 13.12
C LYS A 13 -8.43 12.19 13.13
N ILE A 14 -8.28 11.04 12.44
CA ILE A 14 -6.98 10.38 12.23
C ILE A 14 -6.05 11.28 11.41
N VAL A 15 -6.62 12.17 10.60
CA VAL A 15 -5.93 13.22 9.85
C VAL A 15 -6.16 14.56 10.51
N PRO A 16 -5.27 15.08 11.39
CA PRO A 16 -5.45 16.36 12.05
C PRO A 16 -5.57 17.47 11.02
N ARG A 17 -6.63 18.26 11.15
CA ARG A 17 -6.97 19.33 10.22
C ARG A 17 -5.83 20.33 10.05
N HIS A 18 -5.17 20.71 11.14
CA HIS A 18 -4.05 21.65 11.10
C HIS A 18 -2.89 21.13 10.25
N GLU A 19 -2.46 19.88 10.46
CA GLU A 19 -1.38 19.26 9.66
C GLU A 19 -1.76 19.18 8.18
N PHE A 20 -3.01 18.82 7.89
CA PHE A 20 -3.50 18.80 6.52
C PHE A 20 -3.42 20.18 5.86
N GLU A 21 -3.84 21.24 6.54
CA GLU A 21 -3.79 22.62 6.01
C GLU A 21 -2.35 23.09 5.79
N VAL A 22 -1.40 22.75 6.69
CA VAL A 22 0.03 23.03 6.49
C VAL A 22 0.54 22.36 5.22
N LEU A 23 0.20 21.08 5.00
CA LEU A 23 0.56 20.38 3.78
C LEU A 23 -0.13 20.97 2.55
N ALA A 24 -1.42 21.31 2.66
CA ALA A 24 -2.19 21.90 1.57
C ALA A 24 -1.60 23.23 1.10
N ASN A 25 -1.13 24.06 2.03
CA ASN A 25 -0.47 25.33 1.74
C ASN A 25 0.92 25.11 1.10
N ARG A 26 1.71 24.16 1.60
CA ARG A 26 3.03 23.81 1.06
C ARG A 26 2.93 23.30 -0.38
N HIS A 27 1.94 22.49 -0.67
CA HIS A 27 1.69 21.90 -1.99
C HIS A 27 0.63 22.69 -2.79
N HIS A 28 0.47 23.97 -2.50
CA HIS A 28 -0.44 24.83 -3.26
C HIS A 28 0.19 25.27 -4.59
N SER A 29 -0.58 25.27 -5.65
CA SER A 29 -0.20 25.86 -6.93
C SER A 29 -1.39 26.54 -7.60
N GLY A 30 -1.12 27.63 -8.31
CA GLY A 30 -2.11 28.38 -9.06
C GLY A 30 -3.16 29.07 -8.18
N ARG A 31 -4.25 29.55 -8.80
CA ARG A 31 -5.33 30.27 -8.11
C ARG A 31 -6.05 29.41 -7.08
N SER A 32 -6.38 30.02 -5.93
CA SER A 32 -7.25 29.41 -4.91
C SER A 32 -8.71 29.37 -5.38
N PHE A 33 -9.40 28.28 -5.06
CA PHE A 33 -10.84 28.22 -5.29
C PHE A 33 -11.58 28.86 -4.11
N ARG A 34 -12.44 29.87 -4.37
CA ARG A 34 -13.14 30.62 -3.30
C ARG A 34 -14.03 29.72 -2.43
N LYS A 35 -14.71 28.72 -3.02
CA LYS A 35 -15.71 27.88 -2.35
C LYS A 35 -15.32 26.40 -2.26
N ALA A 36 -14.11 26.02 -2.67
CA ALA A 36 -13.69 24.62 -2.74
C ALA A 36 -12.33 24.45 -2.07
N SER A 37 -12.31 23.86 -0.88
CA SER A 37 -11.08 23.60 -0.15
C SER A 37 -10.46 22.25 -0.54
N ARG A 38 -9.15 22.10 -0.33
CA ARG A 38 -8.46 20.82 -0.48
C ARG A 38 -8.96 19.78 0.52
N TRP A 39 -9.37 20.22 1.69
CA TRP A 39 -10.00 19.36 2.69
C TRP A 39 -11.34 18.78 2.22
N ALA A 40 -12.20 19.62 1.62
CA ALA A 40 -13.45 19.12 1.05
C ALA A 40 -13.20 18.15 -0.10
N GLN A 41 -12.19 18.39 -0.96
CA GLN A 41 -11.75 17.42 -1.98
C GLN A 41 -11.32 16.11 -1.35
N PHE A 42 -10.46 16.14 -0.33
CA PHE A 42 -10.00 14.96 0.38
C PHE A 42 -11.16 14.18 0.99
N THR A 43 -12.07 14.85 1.70
CA THR A 43 -13.24 14.22 2.31
C THR A 43 -14.13 13.55 1.27
N CYS A 44 -14.40 14.21 0.13
CA CYS A 44 -15.18 13.61 -0.96
C CYS A 44 -14.51 12.35 -1.52
N LEU A 45 -13.19 12.38 -1.72
CA LEU A 45 -12.43 11.22 -2.22
C LEU A 45 -12.37 10.09 -1.18
N VAL A 46 -12.21 10.41 0.12
CA VAL A 46 -12.28 9.41 1.20
C VAL A 46 -13.65 8.74 1.26
N VAL A 47 -14.74 9.53 1.20
CA VAL A 47 -16.10 9.00 1.13
C VAL A 47 -16.26 8.08 -0.09
N ALA A 48 -15.76 8.51 -1.26
CA ALA A 48 -15.81 7.70 -2.48
C ALA A 48 -15.09 6.35 -2.31
N GLN A 49 -13.90 6.34 -1.74
CA GLN A 49 -13.13 5.12 -1.49
C GLN A 49 -13.85 4.20 -0.48
N LEU A 50 -14.31 4.76 0.65
CA LEU A 50 -14.97 3.99 1.71
C LEU A 50 -16.33 3.45 1.27
N THR A 51 -17.10 4.19 0.45
CA THR A 51 -18.44 3.76 0.00
C THR A 51 -18.43 3.07 -1.37
N GLY A 52 -17.27 2.96 -2.01
CA GLY A 52 -17.12 2.26 -3.28
C GLY A 52 -17.65 3.00 -4.50
N ARG A 53 -17.83 4.33 -4.45
CA ARG A 53 -18.39 5.14 -5.55
C ARG A 53 -17.36 5.43 -6.63
N CYS A 54 -17.81 5.37 -7.90
CA CYS A 54 -16.93 5.41 -9.07
C CYS A 54 -17.16 6.62 -9.98
N SER A 55 -18.24 7.40 -9.81
CA SER A 55 -18.51 8.54 -10.68
C SER A 55 -18.54 9.85 -9.92
N LEU A 56 -18.10 10.95 -10.59
CA LEU A 56 -18.14 12.30 -10.00
C LEU A 56 -19.55 12.69 -9.56
N ARG A 57 -20.57 12.34 -10.36
CA ARG A 57 -21.98 12.65 -10.04
C ARG A 57 -22.40 11.92 -8.76
N ASP A 58 -22.22 10.62 -8.72
CA ASP A 58 -22.59 9.80 -7.58
C ASP A 58 -21.88 10.23 -6.28
N ILE A 59 -20.60 10.60 -6.35
CA ILE A 59 -19.85 11.12 -5.19
C ILE A 59 -20.48 12.43 -4.70
N ILE A 60 -20.74 13.37 -5.59
CA ILE A 60 -21.30 14.68 -5.23
C ILE A 60 -22.72 14.55 -4.71
N ASP A 61 -23.55 13.71 -5.31
CA ASP A 61 -24.93 13.46 -4.85
C ASP A 61 -24.93 12.84 -3.44
N CYS A 62 -24.07 11.83 -3.21
CA CYS A 62 -23.91 11.23 -1.89
C CYS A 62 -23.45 12.23 -0.84
N VAL A 63 -22.43 13.04 -1.14
CA VAL A 63 -21.90 14.04 -0.21
C VAL A 63 -22.90 15.18 0.01
N SER A 64 -23.62 15.60 -1.05
CA SER A 64 -24.62 16.67 -0.97
C SER A 64 -25.82 16.28 -0.15
N SER A 65 -26.27 15.02 -0.18
CA SER A 65 -27.35 14.52 0.68
C SER A 65 -27.02 14.57 2.17
N GLN A 66 -25.73 14.65 2.53
CA GLN A 66 -25.24 14.67 3.91
C GLN A 66 -24.65 16.05 4.33
N VAL A 67 -24.92 17.10 3.58
CA VAL A 67 -24.33 18.44 3.79
C VAL A 67 -24.49 18.94 5.25
N HIS A 68 -25.64 18.71 5.87
CA HIS A 68 -25.92 19.09 7.25
C HIS A 68 -24.98 18.38 8.27
N ARG A 69 -24.50 17.16 7.96
CA ARG A 69 -23.55 16.42 8.78
C ARG A 69 -22.09 16.78 8.47
N LEU A 70 -21.82 17.19 7.23
CA LEU A 70 -20.48 17.53 6.75
C LEU A 70 -20.07 18.94 7.09
N TYR A 71 -21.03 19.84 7.36
CA TYR A 71 -20.75 21.22 7.75
C TYR A 71 -19.80 21.29 8.96
N HIS A 72 -20.09 20.53 10.01
CA HIS A 72 -19.24 20.46 11.21
C HIS A 72 -17.86 19.86 10.97
N LEU A 73 -17.63 19.21 9.83
CA LEU A 73 -16.34 18.71 9.40
C LEU A 73 -15.54 19.74 8.58
N GLY A 74 -16.05 20.96 8.44
CA GLY A 74 -15.46 22.00 7.60
C GLY A 74 -15.51 21.67 6.11
N CYS A 75 -16.47 20.86 5.68
CA CYS A 75 -16.68 20.51 4.28
C CYS A 75 -17.82 21.34 3.70
N ALA A 76 -17.48 22.38 2.94
CA ALA A 76 -18.47 23.11 2.15
C ALA A 76 -18.99 22.23 0.99
N LYS A 77 -20.23 22.50 0.55
CA LYS A 77 -20.81 21.85 -0.63
C LYS A 77 -19.93 22.10 -1.85
N LEU A 78 -19.50 21.05 -2.52
CA LEU A 78 -18.76 21.11 -3.78
C LEU A 78 -19.71 20.90 -4.96
N SER A 79 -19.56 21.71 -6.00
CA SER A 79 -20.15 21.41 -7.31
C SER A 79 -19.30 20.38 -8.04
N ARG A 80 -19.92 19.60 -8.95
CA ARG A 80 -19.23 18.63 -9.80
C ARG A 80 -18.08 19.26 -10.57
N SER A 81 -18.29 20.45 -11.15
CA SER A 81 -17.26 21.17 -11.92
C SER A 81 -16.07 21.59 -11.05
N ASN A 82 -16.32 22.11 -9.84
CA ASN A 82 -15.24 22.49 -8.93
C ASN A 82 -14.46 21.25 -8.44
N PHE A 83 -15.14 20.15 -8.18
CA PHE A 83 -14.48 18.91 -7.76
C PHE A 83 -13.62 18.33 -8.89
N SER A 84 -14.11 18.34 -10.14
CA SER A 84 -13.33 17.95 -11.33
C SER A 84 -12.08 18.81 -11.48
N ARG A 85 -12.24 20.16 -11.44
CA ARG A 85 -11.11 21.10 -11.56
C ARG A 85 -10.08 20.95 -10.43
N LEU A 86 -10.51 20.65 -9.20
CA LEU A 86 -9.58 20.36 -8.09
C LEU A 86 -8.74 19.13 -8.40
N ASN A 87 -9.36 18.04 -8.88
CA ASN A 87 -8.66 16.81 -9.24
C ASN A 87 -7.70 17.00 -10.42
N GLU A 88 -8.08 17.83 -11.38
CA GLU A 88 -7.29 18.11 -12.58
C GLU A 88 -6.09 19.02 -12.29
N ASN A 89 -6.32 20.16 -11.59
CA ASN A 89 -5.37 21.27 -11.54
C ASN A 89 -4.61 21.40 -10.22
N LYS A 90 -5.03 20.72 -9.14
CA LYS A 90 -4.36 20.86 -7.84
C LYS A 90 -3.41 19.70 -7.58
N PRO A 91 -2.13 19.97 -7.22
CA PRO A 91 -1.09 18.95 -7.16
C PRO A 91 -1.47 17.74 -6.29
N HIS A 92 -1.28 16.54 -6.82
CA HIS A 92 -1.44 15.28 -6.08
C HIS A 92 -0.39 15.10 -4.98
N THR A 93 0.73 15.83 -5.05
CA THR A 93 1.84 15.75 -4.10
C THR A 93 1.43 16.08 -2.65
N LEU A 94 0.31 16.81 -2.46
CA LEU A 94 -0.32 16.96 -1.14
C LEU A 94 -0.68 15.59 -0.54
N TYR A 95 -1.31 14.72 -1.32
CA TYR A 95 -1.77 13.41 -0.83
C TYR A 95 -0.63 12.40 -0.69
N GLU A 96 0.41 12.54 -1.49
CA GLU A 96 1.68 11.83 -1.32
C GLU A 96 2.35 12.20 0.01
N ALA A 97 2.44 13.49 0.33
CA ALA A 97 2.96 13.97 1.61
C ALA A 97 2.09 13.55 2.80
N LEU A 98 0.75 13.58 2.63
CA LEU A 98 -0.20 13.08 3.63
C LEU A 98 -0.03 11.59 3.88
N PHE A 99 0.16 10.80 2.82
CA PHE A 99 0.46 9.37 2.93
C PHE A 99 1.69 9.12 3.81
N GLY A 100 2.77 9.86 3.61
CA GLY A 100 3.97 9.76 4.46
C GLY A 100 3.69 10.03 5.94
N LYS A 101 2.84 11.03 6.26
CA LYS A 101 2.42 11.31 7.63
C LYS A 101 1.57 10.21 8.25
N LEU A 102 0.62 9.66 7.49
CA LEU A 102 -0.21 8.54 7.92
C LEU A 102 0.62 7.26 8.11
N LEU A 103 1.56 7.00 7.21
CA LEU A 103 2.49 5.88 7.30
C LEU A 103 3.28 5.91 8.61
N GLN A 104 3.87 7.06 8.94
CA GLN A 104 4.62 7.26 10.19
C GLN A 104 3.77 6.95 11.43
N ARG A 105 2.48 7.34 11.42
CA ARG A 105 1.54 7.02 12.51
C ARG A 105 1.23 5.54 12.59
N CYS A 106 1.05 4.89 11.44
CA CYS A 106 0.80 3.45 11.40
C CYS A 106 2.01 2.65 11.89
N GLN A 107 3.23 3.05 11.51
CA GLN A 107 4.48 2.39 11.92
C GLN A 107 4.64 2.35 13.45
N GLY A 108 4.22 3.42 14.16
CA GLY A 108 4.25 3.46 15.64
C GLY A 108 3.28 2.48 16.33
N LEU A 109 2.31 1.93 15.61
CA LEU A 109 1.29 1.01 16.12
C LEU A 109 1.34 -0.38 15.47
N ALA A 110 2.12 -0.53 14.41
CA ALA A 110 2.17 -1.75 13.63
C ALA A 110 2.72 -2.93 14.45
N PRO A 111 2.08 -4.11 14.39
CA PRO A 111 2.65 -5.31 14.97
C PRO A 111 3.94 -5.69 14.24
N GLY A 112 4.86 -6.35 14.93
CA GLY A 112 6.03 -6.95 14.29
C GLY A 112 5.65 -8.00 13.24
N HIS A 113 6.62 -8.43 12.44
CA HIS A 113 6.42 -9.55 11.52
C HIS A 113 6.50 -10.90 12.27
N ASP A 114 5.95 -11.95 11.69
CA ASP A 114 5.80 -13.28 12.32
C ASP A 114 7.12 -14.08 12.46
N PHE A 115 8.24 -13.56 11.98
CA PHE A 115 9.53 -14.24 12.08
C PHE A 115 10.23 -13.94 13.42
N ARG A 116 11.08 -14.88 13.88
CA ARG A 116 11.82 -14.77 15.14
C ARG A 116 13.00 -13.80 15.13
N PHE A 117 13.43 -13.33 13.94
CA PHE A 117 14.47 -12.30 13.83
C PHE A 117 13.85 -10.89 13.87
N SER A 118 14.64 -9.89 14.25
CA SER A 118 14.17 -8.50 14.41
C SER A 118 14.48 -7.58 13.21
N ASN A 119 15.17 -8.08 12.19
CA ASN A 119 15.52 -7.30 11.01
C ASN A 119 14.25 -6.80 10.29
N PRO A 120 14.17 -5.53 9.85
CA PRO A 120 13.09 -5.10 8.98
C PRO A 120 13.00 -5.97 7.72
N LEU A 121 11.81 -6.44 7.40
CA LEU A 121 11.55 -7.34 6.27
C LEU A 121 10.62 -6.67 5.26
N TYR A 122 11.07 -6.58 4.01
CA TYR A 122 10.33 -5.95 2.92
C TYR A 122 10.14 -6.90 1.75
N SER A 123 8.94 -6.94 1.18
CA SER A 123 8.69 -7.55 -0.13
C SER A 123 8.55 -6.47 -1.19
N LEU A 124 9.38 -6.54 -2.24
CA LEU A 124 9.32 -5.62 -3.37
C LEU A 124 8.58 -6.27 -4.51
N ASP A 125 7.64 -5.53 -5.07
CA ASP A 125 6.94 -5.92 -6.29
C ASP A 125 6.28 -4.69 -6.93
N ALA A 126 5.80 -4.85 -8.15
CA ALA A 126 5.05 -3.84 -8.86
C ALA A 126 3.77 -4.41 -9.46
N THR A 127 2.78 -3.55 -9.59
CA THR A 127 1.53 -3.93 -10.23
C THR A 127 1.10 -2.92 -11.27
N VAL A 128 0.62 -3.41 -12.40
CA VAL A 128 0.07 -2.58 -13.47
C VAL A 128 -1.38 -2.23 -13.16
N ILE A 129 -1.74 -0.98 -13.38
CA ILE A 129 -3.10 -0.45 -13.34
C ILE A 129 -3.42 -0.06 -14.79
N ASP A 130 -4.26 -0.88 -15.44
CA ASP A 130 -4.63 -0.67 -16.83
C ASP A 130 -5.50 0.58 -16.99
N LEU A 131 -5.22 1.37 -18.04
CA LEU A 131 -5.94 2.57 -18.43
C LEU A 131 -6.37 2.43 -19.88
N CYS A 132 -7.56 2.90 -20.20
CA CYS A 132 -8.01 2.96 -21.61
C CYS A 132 -7.31 4.11 -22.31
N LEU A 133 -6.45 3.85 -23.30
CA LEU A 133 -5.62 4.84 -23.96
C LEU A 133 -6.43 5.97 -24.62
N THR A 134 -7.63 5.66 -25.16
CA THR A 134 -8.51 6.68 -25.72
C THR A 134 -9.04 7.68 -24.70
N VAL A 135 -9.11 7.29 -23.42
CA VAL A 135 -9.55 8.12 -22.30
C VAL A 135 -8.36 8.77 -21.58
N PHE A 136 -7.20 8.10 -21.59
CA PHE A 136 -5.97 8.51 -20.88
C PHE A 136 -4.77 8.54 -21.87
N PRO A 137 -4.75 9.45 -22.86
CA PRO A 137 -3.72 9.44 -23.91
C PRO A 137 -2.30 9.70 -23.40
N TRP A 138 -2.15 10.25 -22.21
CA TRP A 138 -0.87 10.48 -21.53
C TRP A 138 -0.24 9.19 -20.93
N ALA A 139 -1.01 8.09 -20.84
CA ALA A 139 -0.60 6.87 -20.13
C ALA A 139 -0.09 5.79 -21.11
N ASP A 140 0.56 6.18 -22.18
CA ASP A 140 1.06 5.24 -23.20
C ASP A 140 1.96 4.15 -22.59
N PHE A 141 1.63 2.90 -22.89
CA PHE A 141 2.36 1.73 -22.38
C PHE A 141 2.84 0.80 -23.52
N HIS A 142 1.96 0.38 -24.41
CA HIS A 142 2.23 -0.47 -25.56
C HIS A 142 1.15 -0.28 -26.63
N HIS A 143 1.54 0.01 -27.87
CA HIS A 143 0.76 0.14 -29.11
C HIS A 143 -0.75 0.46 -29.01
N SER A 144 -1.50 -0.10 -28.09
CA SER A 144 -2.94 0.10 -27.90
C SER A 144 -3.39 0.11 -26.45
N LYS A 145 -2.46 0.04 -25.48
CA LYS A 145 -2.77 -0.03 -24.03
C LYS A 145 -2.11 1.08 -23.26
N GLY A 146 -2.88 1.78 -22.45
CA GLY A 146 -2.39 2.70 -21.45
C GLY A 146 -2.24 2.01 -20.10
N ALA A 147 -1.24 2.41 -19.31
CA ALA A 147 -1.08 1.93 -17.95
C ALA A 147 -0.24 2.86 -17.08
N VAL A 148 -0.49 2.80 -15.79
CA VAL A 148 0.46 3.24 -14.76
C VAL A 148 0.92 2.03 -13.94
N LYS A 149 2.15 2.07 -13.47
CA LYS A 149 2.73 1.01 -12.63
C LYS A 149 2.92 1.52 -11.22
N LEU A 150 2.39 0.78 -10.27
CA LEU A 150 2.54 1.04 -8.83
C LEU A 150 3.61 0.10 -8.27
N HIS A 151 4.76 0.65 -7.90
CA HIS A 151 5.86 -0.06 -7.26
C HIS A 151 5.72 0.07 -5.75
N VAL A 152 5.87 -1.03 -5.03
CA VAL A 152 5.71 -1.07 -3.57
C VAL A 152 6.82 -1.88 -2.92
N GLY A 153 7.41 -1.30 -1.88
CA GLY A 153 8.16 -2.01 -0.86
C GLY A 153 7.26 -2.21 0.36
N LEU A 154 6.67 -3.39 0.49
CA LEU A 154 5.75 -3.73 1.56
C LEU A 154 6.53 -4.18 2.79
N ASN A 155 6.46 -3.42 3.88
CA ASN A 155 7.01 -3.83 5.18
C ASN A 155 6.11 -4.91 5.79
N HIS A 156 6.71 -6.04 6.20
CA HIS A 156 5.97 -7.13 6.83
C HIS A 156 5.50 -6.81 8.26
N ALA A 157 6.04 -5.80 8.91
CA ALA A 157 5.49 -5.24 10.13
C ALA A 157 4.17 -4.54 9.81
N GLY A 158 3.05 -5.20 10.13
CA GLY A 158 1.71 -4.72 9.85
C GLY A 158 1.32 -4.64 8.37
N TYR A 159 2.14 -5.13 7.44
CA TYR A 159 1.93 -5.10 5.98
C TYR A 159 1.69 -3.69 5.45
N LEU A 160 2.56 -2.76 5.86
CA LEU A 160 2.49 -1.36 5.45
C LEU A 160 3.26 -1.12 4.13
N PRO A 161 2.67 -0.41 3.14
CA PRO A 161 3.38 -0.01 1.92
C PRO A 161 4.32 1.16 2.24
N GLU A 162 5.53 0.85 2.67
CA GLU A 162 6.48 1.84 3.17
C GLU A 162 7.16 2.62 2.04
N PHE A 163 7.49 1.92 0.95
CA PHE A 163 8.00 2.53 -0.26
C PHE A 163 6.94 2.43 -1.35
N VAL A 164 6.55 3.58 -1.89
CA VAL A 164 5.55 3.64 -2.97
C VAL A 164 6.03 4.62 -4.04
N THR A 165 6.04 4.16 -5.28
CA THR A 165 6.33 4.99 -6.46
C THR A 165 5.34 4.66 -7.57
N VAL A 166 4.75 5.69 -8.18
CA VAL A 166 3.87 5.53 -9.34
C VAL A 166 4.61 6.00 -10.59
N THR A 167 4.76 5.12 -11.56
CA THR A 167 5.47 5.39 -12.82
C THR A 167 4.57 5.12 -14.03
N GLU A 168 5.06 5.46 -15.20
CA GLU A 168 4.48 4.99 -16.46
C GLU A 168 4.62 3.48 -16.58
N GLY A 169 3.69 2.85 -17.28
CA GLY A 169 3.62 1.40 -17.38
C GLY A 169 4.89 0.72 -17.93
N SER A 170 5.61 1.41 -18.82
CA SER A 170 6.85 0.94 -19.46
C SER A 170 8.08 0.92 -18.55
N THR A 171 8.03 1.58 -17.38
CA THR A 171 9.18 1.68 -16.47
C THR A 171 9.63 0.32 -15.94
N TYR A 172 10.93 0.05 -16.03
CA TYR A 172 11.52 -1.19 -15.51
C TYR A 172 11.56 -1.20 -13.97
N GLU A 173 11.06 -2.27 -13.39
CA GLU A 173 10.90 -2.43 -11.93
C GLU A 173 12.22 -2.35 -11.16
N ILE A 174 13.29 -2.91 -11.72
CA ILE A 174 14.60 -2.91 -11.08
C ILE A 174 15.19 -1.51 -10.90
N GLY A 175 14.96 -0.60 -11.85
CA GLY A 175 15.39 0.80 -11.73
C GLY A 175 14.80 1.45 -10.49
N VAL A 176 13.48 1.33 -10.34
CA VAL A 176 12.75 1.86 -9.18
C VAL A 176 13.17 1.17 -7.88
N GLY A 177 13.37 -0.16 -7.90
CA GLY A 177 13.83 -0.91 -6.73
C GLY A 177 15.20 -0.43 -6.21
N LYS A 178 16.11 -0.06 -7.11
CA LYS A 178 17.44 0.49 -6.75
C LYS A 178 17.37 1.89 -6.11
N GLU A 179 16.35 2.67 -6.42
CA GLU A 179 16.15 4.00 -5.84
C GLU A 179 15.58 3.95 -4.41
N MET A 180 14.98 2.83 -4.02
CA MET A 180 14.44 2.65 -2.67
C MET A 180 15.58 2.56 -1.64
N LYS A 181 15.49 3.36 -0.59
CA LYS A 181 16.52 3.46 0.46
C LYS A 181 16.11 2.61 1.67
N PHE A 182 16.56 1.37 1.70
CA PHE A 182 16.32 0.48 2.85
C PHE A 182 17.29 0.76 3.99
N PRO A 183 16.85 0.66 5.26
CA PRO A 183 17.73 0.72 6.42
C PRO A 183 18.77 -0.40 6.40
N LYS A 184 19.97 -0.12 6.92
CA LYS A 184 21.02 -1.12 7.16
C LYS A 184 20.47 -2.29 8.00
N GLY A 185 20.82 -3.51 7.66
CA GLY A 185 20.35 -4.70 8.33
C GLY A 185 18.98 -5.20 7.83
N SER A 186 18.30 -4.48 6.95
CA SER A 186 17.03 -4.94 6.36
C SER A 186 17.21 -6.20 5.54
N ILE A 187 16.12 -6.97 5.41
CA ILE A 187 16.01 -8.10 4.49
C ILE A 187 15.00 -7.74 3.42
N ILE A 188 15.40 -7.72 2.15
CA ILE A 188 14.49 -7.51 1.03
C ILE A 188 14.21 -8.80 0.29
N VAL A 189 12.95 -9.05 -0.01
CA VAL A 189 12.50 -10.22 -0.78
C VAL A 189 12.03 -9.74 -2.13
N ILE A 190 12.66 -10.27 -3.18
CA ILE A 190 12.43 -9.81 -4.55
C ILE A 190 12.17 -10.99 -5.49
N ASP A 191 11.35 -10.76 -6.51
CA ASP A 191 11.15 -11.77 -7.55
C ASP A 191 12.32 -11.82 -8.53
N ARG A 192 12.31 -12.83 -9.41
CA ARG A 192 13.32 -13.01 -10.46
C ARG A 192 13.41 -11.86 -11.45
N GLY A 193 12.35 -11.06 -11.60
CA GLY A 193 12.35 -9.84 -12.39
C GLY A 193 13.37 -8.80 -11.93
N TYR A 194 13.68 -8.78 -10.64
CA TYR A 194 14.66 -7.88 -10.01
C TYR A 194 16.10 -8.42 -10.00
N ASN A 195 16.40 -9.52 -10.70
CA ASN A 195 17.72 -10.12 -10.70
C ASN A 195 18.76 -9.25 -11.41
N ASP A 196 19.60 -8.59 -10.62
CA ASP A 196 20.76 -7.83 -11.08
C ASP A 196 21.95 -8.07 -10.15
N TYR A 197 23.02 -8.64 -10.72
CA TYR A 197 24.20 -9.02 -9.96
C TYR A 197 24.99 -7.85 -9.40
N ALA A 198 25.00 -6.71 -10.09
CA ALA A 198 25.63 -5.48 -9.58
C ALA A 198 24.85 -4.94 -8.37
N TRP A 199 23.50 -5.03 -8.42
CA TRP A 199 22.67 -4.63 -7.30
C TRP A 199 22.84 -5.55 -6.08
N TYR A 200 23.04 -6.86 -6.30
CA TYR A 200 23.36 -7.76 -5.17
C TYR A 200 24.64 -7.40 -4.44
N LYS A 201 25.67 -6.97 -5.19
CA LYS A 201 26.90 -6.43 -4.60
C LYS A 201 26.61 -5.15 -3.83
N GLU A 202 25.92 -4.20 -4.44
CA GLU A 202 25.57 -2.93 -3.80
C GLU A 202 24.78 -3.11 -2.51
N LEU A 203 23.78 -4.01 -2.50
CA LEU A 203 23.00 -4.33 -1.30
C LEU A 203 23.91 -4.92 -0.21
N THR A 204 24.82 -5.82 -0.59
CA THR A 204 25.74 -6.43 0.35
C THR A 204 26.72 -5.41 0.94
N ASP A 205 27.26 -4.51 0.12
CA ASP A 205 28.14 -3.42 0.54
C ASP A 205 27.43 -2.45 1.51
N LYS A 206 26.12 -2.25 1.34
CA LYS A 206 25.25 -1.46 2.22
C LYS A 206 24.76 -2.22 3.45
N GLU A 207 25.20 -3.45 3.66
CA GLU A 207 24.77 -4.36 4.72
C GLU A 207 23.24 -4.59 4.71
N ILE A 208 22.64 -4.64 3.51
CA ILE A 208 21.25 -5.03 3.28
C ILE A 208 21.24 -6.47 2.79
N PHE A 209 20.43 -7.29 3.44
CA PHE A 209 20.25 -8.67 3.02
C PHE A 209 19.16 -8.78 1.96
N PHE A 210 19.28 -9.77 1.09
CA PHE A 210 18.23 -10.06 0.12
C PHE A 210 17.92 -11.57 0.05
N VAL A 211 16.71 -11.90 -0.38
CA VAL A 211 16.29 -13.25 -0.73
C VAL A 211 15.57 -13.20 -2.06
N THR A 212 16.05 -13.99 -3.03
CA THR A 212 15.44 -14.11 -4.36
C THR A 212 15.52 -15.52 -4.88
N ARG A 213 14.89 -15.80 -6.02
CA ARG A 213 15.04 -17.08 -6.74
C ARG A 213 16.20 -17.01 -7.71
N LEU A 214 17.10 -17.99 -7.62
CA LEU A 214 18.19 -18.12 -8.58
C LEU A 214 17.65 -18.42 -9.99
N LYS A 215 18.20 -17.78 -11.01
CA LYS A 215 17.90 -18.10 -12.43
C LYS A 215 18.37 -19.52 -12.75
N LYS A 216 17.60 -20.28 -13.55
CA LYS A 216 17.96 -21.65 -13.95
C LYS A 216 19.29 -21.72 -14.70
N ALA A 217 19.57 -20.72 -15.52
CA ALA A 217 20.79 -20.63 -16.34
C ALA A 217 21.96 -19.92 -15.61
N ALA A 218 21.90 -19.76 -14.27
CA ALA A 218 23.01 -19.15 -13.54
C ALA A 218 24.22 -20.08 -13.52
N ASP A 219 25.37 -19.58 -14.00
CA ASP A 219 26.65 -20.28 -13.96
C ASP A 219 27.39 -19.95 -12.67
N TYR A 220 27.64 -20.97 -11.85
CA TYR A 220 28.29 -20.83 -10.55
C TYR A 220 29.11 -22.07 -10.17
N ARG A 221 30.05 -21.89 -9.28
CA ARG A 221 30.81 -22.96 -8.63
C ARG A 221 30.40 -23.04 -7.15
N VAL A 222 30.20 -24.25 -6.67
CA VAL A 222 29.99 -24.52 -5.23
C VAL A 222 31.34 -24.49 -4.52
N VAL A 223 31.46 -23.66 -3.52
CA VAL A 223 32.64 -23.51 -2.67
C VAL A 223 32.55 -24.39 -1.44
N SER A 224 31.40 -24.40 -0.78
CA SER A 224 31.15 -25.22 0.41
C SER A 224 29.71 -25.67 0.49
N ARG A 225 29.47 -26.77 1.25
CA ARG A 225 28.17 -27.33 1.50
C ARG A 225 27.94 -27.45 3.00
N ARG A 226 26.69 -27.16 3.42
CA ARG A 226 26.23 -27.35 4.80
C ARG A 226 25.26 -28.52 4.85
N GLN A 227 25.23 -29.19 6.00
CA GLN A 227 24.21 -30.21 6.24
C GLN A 227 22.82 -29.57 6.27
N VAL A 228 21.83 -30.30 5.78
CA VAL A 228 20.43 -29.86 5.71
C VAL A 228 19.50 -30.93 6.28
N ASP A 229 18.46 -30.50 6.97
CA ASP A 229 17.38 -31.37 7.41
C ASP A 229 16.38 -31.60 6.27
N LYS A 230 16.48 -32.75 5.60
CA LYS A 230 15.59 -33.10 4.48
C LYS A 230 14.12 -33.21 4.90
N ARG A 231 13.81 -33.48 6.18
CA ARG A 231 12.45 -33.56 6.70
C ARG A 231 11.74 -32.21 6.67
N LYS A 232 12.52 -31.10 6.65
CA LYS A 232 12.00 -29.72 6.52
C LYS A 232 11.89 -29.27 5.05
N GLY A 233 11.97 -30.18 4.11
CA GLY A 233 11.92 -29.88 2.67
C GLY A 233 13.21 -29.28 2.10
N LEU A 234 14.29 -29.18 2.90
CA LEU A 234 15.58 -28.68 2.43
C LEU A 234 16.31 -29.72 1.58
N THR A 235 16.78 -29.32 0.41
CA THR A 235 17.52 -30.21 -0.50
C THR A 235 19.01 -29.88 -0.57
N SER A 236 19.39 -28.64 -0.32
CA SER A 236 20.79 -28.19 -0.27
C SER A 236 20.93 -26.84 0.46
N ASP A 237 22.11 -26.63 1.04
CA ASP A 237 22.57 -25.33 1.55
C ASP A 237 24.05 -25.18 1.18
N GLN A 238 24.35 -24.26 0.29
CA GLN A 238 25.65 -24.16 -0.38
C GLN A 238 26.14 -22.72 -0.39
N THR A 239 27.45 -22.53 -0.24
CA THR A 239 28.12 -21.29 -0.62
C THR A 239 28.55 -21.42 -2.08
N ILE A 240 28.22 -20.45 -2.89
CA ILE A 240 28.52 -20.40 -4.31
C ILE A 240 29.27 -19.13 -4.69
N VAL A 241 30.03 -19.18 -5.77
CA VAL A 241 30.60 -18.00 -6.46
C VAL A 241 30.22 -18.10 -7.93
N PHE A 242 29.92 -16.97 -8.55
CA PHE A 242 29.57 -16.93 -9.98
C PHE A 242 30.79 -17.12 -10.87
N ARG A 243 30.63 -17.86 -11.99
CA ARG A 243 31.72 -18.19 -12.92
C ARG A 243 31.70 -17.37 -14.20
N GLY A 244 30.53 -17.03 -14.71
CA GLY A 244 30.39 -16.26 -15.95
C GLY A 244 31.17 -14.94 -15.89
N LYS A 245 32.02 -14.66 -16.87
CA LYS A 245 32.93 -13.48 -16.87
C LYS A 245 32.24 -12.16 -16.48
N LEU A 246 31.09 -11.87 -17.07
CA LEU A 246 30.31 -10.65 -16.75
C LEU A 246 29.66 -10.71 -15.38
N THR A 247 29.10 -11.86 -15.00
CA THR A 247 28.40 -12.05 -13.72
C THR A 247 29.40 -11.98 -12.55
N ALA A 248 30.55 -12.68 -12.67
CA ALA A 248 31.60 -12.67 -11.66
C ALA A 248 32.21 -11.26 -11.48
N LYS A 249 32.36 -10.49 -12.59
CA LYS A 249 32.82 -9.09 -12.51
C LYS A 249 31.79 -8.20 -11.78
N LYS A 250 30.49 -8.37 -12.03
CA LYS A 250 29.40 -7.60 -11.39
C LYS A 250 29.19 -7.97 -9.93
N CYS A 251 29.35 -9.26 -9.57
CA CYS A 251 29.20 -9.77 -8.21
C CYS A 251 30.30 -10.77 -7.87
N PRO A 252 31.49 -10.27 -7.46
CA PRO A 252 32.63 -11.13 -7.10
C PRO A 252 32.47 -11.78 -5.72
N LEU A 253 31.34 -11.58 -5.06
CA LEU A 253 31.09 -12.01 -3.69
C LEU A 253 30.63 -13.48 -3.65
N SER A 254 30.95 -14.14 -2.53
CA SER A 254 30.32 -15.41 -2.20
C SER A 254 28.86 -15.23 -1.83
N MET A 255 28.01 -16.03 -2.41
CA MET A 255 26.55 -16.03 -2.15
C MET A 255 26.11 -17.36 -1.56
N ARG A 256 25.00 -17.37 -0.88
CA ARG A 256 24.38 -18.58 -0.34
C ARG A 256 23.24 -19.04 -1.23
N ARG A 257 23.26 -20.31 -1.61
CA ARG A 257 22.22 -20.98 -2.38
C ARG A 257 21.53 -22.00 -1.51
N VAL A 258 20.21 -21.83 -1.31
CA VAL A 258 19.36 -22.75 -0.53
C VAL A 258 18.41 -23.47 -1.47
N GLY A 259 18.46 -24.79 -1.50
CA GLY A 259 17.53 -25.64 -2.22
C GLY A 259 16.38 -26.08 -1.30
N TYR A 260 15.16 -25.94 -1.79
CA TYR A 260 13.95 -26.28 -1.04
C TYR A 260 12.93 -26.96 -1.96
N ARG A 261 12.36 -28.07 -1.51
CA ARG A 261 11.23 -28.73 -2.14
C ARG A 261 9.98 -28.43 -1.32
N ASP A 262 9.04 -27.78 -1.95
CA ASP A 262 7.76 -27.46 -1.31
C ASP A 262 6.95 -28.75 -1.10
N PRO A 263 6.59 -29.12 0.14
CA PRO A 263 5.89 -30.37 0.42
C PRO A 263 4.46 -30.40 -0.15
N GLU A 264 3.81 -29.26 -0.31
CA GLU A 264 2.43 -29.17 -0.81
C GLU A 264 2.39 -29.35 -2.34
N SER A 265 3.24 -28.64 -3.06
CA SER A 265 3.24 -28.64 -4.53
C SER A 265 4.27 -29.57 -5.16
N GLY A 266 5.18 -30.15 -4.39
CA GLY A 266 6.32 -30.94 -4.85
C GLY A 266 7.36 -30.18 -5.65
N LYS A 267 7.18 -28.87 -5.86
CA LYS A 267 8.05 -28.02 -6.69
C LYS A 267 9.40 -27.77 -6.03
N GLN A 268 10.46 -27.86 -6.84
CA GLN A 268 11.82 -27.55 -6.41
C GLN A 268 12.13 -26.06 -6.63
N TYR A 269 12.62 -25.41 -5.57
CA TYR A 269 13.07 -24.02 -5.59
C TYR A 269 14.54 -23.90 -5.20
N TYR A 270 15.21 -22.91 -5.76
CA TYR A 270 16.58 -22.53 -5.40
C TYR A 270 16.60 -21.04 -5.08
N PHE A 271 16.88 -20.72 -3.83
CA PHE A 271 16.95 -19.35 -3.35
C PHE A 271 18.39 -18.88 -3.32
N LEU A 272 18.60 -17.62 -3.65
CA LEU A 272 19.87 -16.91 -3.57
C LEU A 272 19.78 -15.84 -2.50
N THR A 273 20.80 -15.73 -1.66
CA THR A 273 20.86 -14.73 -0.61
C THR A 273 22.32 -14.40 -0.24
N ASN A 274 22.58 -13.22 0.30
CA ASN A 274 23.82 -12.86 0.97
C ASN A 274 23.74 -13.05 2.50
N ASN A 275 22.63 -13.59 3.02
CA ASN A 275 22.46 -13.88 4.45
C ASN A 275 22.95 -15.28 4.80
N PHE A 276 24.06 -15.34 5.52
CA PHE A 276 24.67 -16.59 6.00
C PHE A 276 24.30 -16.95 7.45
N LYS A 277 23.61 -16.04 8.17
CA LYS A 277 23.30 -16.18 9.60
C LYS A 277 21.98 -16.94 9.83
N LEU A 278 20.95 -16.63 9.04
CA LEU A 278 19.63 -17.24 9.20
C LEU A 278 19.64 -18.72 8.81
N ALA A 279 18.78 -19.52 9.45
CA ALA A 279 18.59 -20.94 9.09
C ALA A 279 18.09 -21.07 7.64
N ALA A 280 18.49 -22.15 6.94
CA ALA A 280 18.11 -22.39 5.55
C ALA A 280 16.57 -22.44 5.37
N LYS A 281 15.86 -23.07 6.34
CA LYS A 281 14.40 -23.11 6.33
C LYS A 281 13.79 -21.69 6.43
N THR A 282 14.36 -20.83 7.28
CA THR A 282 13.93 -19.45 7.41
C THR A 282 14.08 -18.67 6.08
N ILE A 283 15.16 -18.91 5.31
CA ILE A 283 15.33 -18.30 3.98
C ILE A 283 14.19 -18.72 3.02
N ALA A 284 13.82 -20.01 3.05
CA ALA A 284 12.71 -20.51 2.24
C ALA A 284 11.36 -19.88 2.67
N ASP A 285 11.13 -19.77 3.97
CA ASP A 285 9.90 -19.17 4.52
C ASP A 285 9.81 -17.67 4.22
N ILE A 286 10.92 -16.94 4.32
CA ILE A 286 11.02 -15.53 3.91
C ILE A 286 10.62 -15.39 2.43
N TYR A 287 11.12 -16.26 1.54
CA TYR A 287 10.72 -16.18 0.14
C TYR A 287 9.21 -16.51 -0.06
N LYS A 288 8.69 -17.48 0.67
CA LYS A 288 7.25 -17.79 0.65
C LYS A 288 6.41 -16.58 1.07
N SER A 289 6.88 -15.82 2.07
CA SER A 289 6.18 -14.62 2.56
C SER A 289 6.16 -13.46 1.55
N ARG A 290 6.96 -13.48 0.48
CA ARG A 290 6.90 -12.48 -0.62
C ARG A 290 5.47 -12.35 -1.18
N TRP A 291 4.71 -13.44 -1.17
CA TRP A 291 3.32 -13.44 -1.65
C TRP A 291 2.42 -12.38 -0.97
N GLN A 292 2.80 -11.87 0.18
CA GLN A 292 2.04 -10.84 0.90
C GLN A 292 1.91 -9.54 0.09
N VAL A 293 2.90 -9.16 -0.71
CA VAL A 293 2.79 -7.96 -1.57
C VAL A 293 1.77 -8.18 -2.69
N GLU A 294 1.65 -9.39 -3.22
CA GLU A 294 0.62 -9.74 -4.21
C GLU A 294 -0.79 -9.71 -3.59
N LEU A 295 -0.93 -10.19 -2.34
CA LEU A 295 -2.18 -10.09 -1.57
C LEU A 295 -2.54 -8.63 -1.28
N PHE A 296 -1.56 -7.78 -0.95
CA PHE A 296 -1.77 -6.34 -0.81
C PHE A 296 -2.30 -5.74 -2.12
N PHE A 297 -1.67 -6.00 -3.26
CA PHE A 297 -2.14 -5.52 -4.57
C PHE A 297 -3.54 -6.02 -4.92
N LYS A 298 -3.82 -7.29 -4.67
CA LYS A 298 -5.15 -7.85 -4.86
C LYS A 298 -6.17 -7.11 -4.00
N TRP A 299 -5.85 -6.88 -2.73
CA TRP A 299 -6.74 -6.21 -1.79
C TRP A 299 -7.05 -4.77 -2.22
N ILE A 300 -6.05 -3.93 -2.53
CA ILE A 300 -6.29 -2.54 -2.95
C ILE A 300 -7.04 -2.45 -4.27
N LYS A 301 -6.77 -3.35 -5.23
CA LYS A 301 -7.47 -3.41 -6.51
C LYS A 301 -8.93 -3.86 -6.39
N GLN A 302 -9.25 -4.68 -5.41
CA GLN A 302 -10.60 -5.20 -5.19
C GLN A 302 -11.45 -4.28 -4.31
N ASN A 303 -10.86 -3.67 -3.30
CA ASN A 303 -11.58 -2.96 -2.25
C ASN A 303 -11.51 -1.44 -2.39
N LEU A 304 -10.49 -0.89 -3.05
CA LEU A 304 -10.34 0.53 -3.30
C LEU A 304 -10.54 0.86 -4.79
N LYS A 305 -10.97 2.10 -5.07
CA LYS A 305 -11.28 2.53 -6.44
C LYS A 305 -10.01 3.04 -7.15
N ILE A 306 -9.10 2.10 -7.50
CA ILE A 306 -7.87 2.40 -8.26
C ILE A 306 -7.89 1.82 -9.68
N LYS A 307 -9.02 1.25 -10.11
CA LYS A 307 -9.26 0.78 -11.48
C LYS A 307 -10.29 1.64 -12.23
N SER A 308 -11.08 2.44 -11.50
CA SER A 308 -12.10 3.32 -12.06
C SER A 308 -11.79 4.74 -11.59
N PHE A 309 -11.36 5.59 -12.51
CA PHE A 309 -10.94 6.94 -12.18
C PHE A 309 -12.05 7.96 -12.45
N VAL A 310 -12.18 8.94 -11.55
CA VAL A 310 -13.19 10.01 -11.64
C VAL A 310 -12.71 11.22 -12.46
N GLY A 311 -11.48 11.20 -12.95
CA GLY A 311 -10.90 12.20 -13.84
C GLY A 311 -9.87 11.57 -14.76
N THR A 312 -9.65 12.18 -15.93
CA THR A 312 -8.81 11.62 -17.00
C THR A 312 -7.39 12.19 -17.04
N SER A 313 -7.15 13.33 -16.38
CA SER A 313 -5.80 13.90 -16.31
C SER A 313 -4.85 13.06 -15.45
N LYS A 314 -3.55 13.08 -15.76
CA LYS A 314 -2.50 12.41 -14.98
C LYS A 314 -2.61 12.78 -13.49
N ASN A 315 -2.79 14.08 -13.20
CA ASN A 315 -2.92 14.55 -11.82
C ASN A 315 -4.16 13.99 -11.10
N ALA A 316 -5.31 13.86 -11.79
CA ALA A 316 -6.52 13.29 -11.20
C ALA A 316 -6.34 11.80 -10.85
N VAL A 317 -5.69 11.03 -11.73
CA VAL A 317 -5.37 9.62 -11.52
C VAL A 317 -4.42 9.45 -10.32
N LEU A 318 -3.33 10.21 -10.30
CA LEU A 318 -2.37 10.17 -9.19
C LEU A 318 -3.01 10.63 -7.86
N THR A 319 -3.83 11.67 -7.88
CA THR A 319 -4.62 12.12 -6.72
C THR A 319 -5.47 10.96 -6.15
N GLN A 320 -6.20 10.25 -7.01
CA GLN A 320 -7.06 9.16 -6.57
C GLN A 320 -6.26 7.96 -6.05
N ILE A 321 -5.13 7.60 -6.67
CA ILE A 321 -4.24 6.54 -6.20
C ILE A 321 -3.70 6.89 -4.80
N TRP A 322 -3.14 8.09 -4.61
CA TRP A 322 -2.60 8.49 -3.33
C TRP A 322 -3.65 8.58 -2.22
N VAL A 323 -4.87 9.07 -2.54
CA VAL A 323 -5.97 9.07 -1.56
C VAL A 323 -6.41 7.64 -1.22
N ALA A 324 -6.45 6.73 -2.19
CA ALA A 324 -6.75 5.32 -1.92
C ALA A 324 -5.71 4.69 -0.97
N LEU A 325 -4.43 4.97 -1.18
CA LEU A 325 -3.36 4.53 -0.27
C LEU A 325 -3.47 5.18 1.12
N CYS A 326 -3.86 6.46 1.21
CA CYS A 326 -4.19 7.10 2.49
C CYS A 326 -5.34 6.39 3.21
N VAL A 327 -6.40 6.01 2.48
CA VAL A 327 -7.54 5.24 3.04
C VAL A 327 -7.09 3.87 3.52
N TYR A 328 -6.21 3.18 2.78
CA TYR A 328 -5.61 1.94 3.25
C TYR A 328 -4.92 2.12 4.61
N LEU A 329 -4.09 3.17 4.75
CA LEU A 329 -3.40 3.46 6.01
C LEU A 329 -4.36 3.86 7.14
N ILE A 330 -5.43 4.59 6.83
CA ILE A 330 -6.49 4.91 7.82
C ILE A 330 -7.15 3.61 8.33
N LEU A 331 -7.48 2.68 7.45
CA LEU A 331 -8.03 1.38 7.83
C LEU A 331 -7.03 0.54 8.64
N ALA A 332 -5.75 0.55 8.25
CA ALA A 332 -4.68 -0.12 9.00
C ALA A 332 -4.52 0.50 10.41
N PHE A 333 -4.52 1.82 10.51
CA PHE A 333 -4.47 2.54 11.78
C PHE A 333 -5.64 2.16 12.69
N ILE A 334 -6.88 2.13 12.16
CA ILE A 334 -8.07 1.71 12.89
C ILE A 334 -7.90 0.27 13.39
N LYS A 335 -7.43 -0.63 12.53
CA LYS A 335 -7.18 -2.04 12.88
C LYS A 335 -6.18 -2.16 14.02
N PHE A 336 -5.03 -1.49 13.92
CA PHE A 336 -3.97 -1.59 14.93
C PHE A 336 -4.43 -0.98 16.26
N ARG A 337 -5.06 0.18 16.22
CA ARG A 337 -5.50 0.89 17.42
C ARG A 337 -6.66 0.19 18.14
N SER A 338 -7.58 -0.44 17.39
CA SER A 338 -8.71 -1.12 18.01
C SER A 338 -8.34 -2.44 18.69
N GLY A 339 -7.22 -3.08 18.30
CA GLY A 339 -6.83 -4.40 18.81
C GLY A 339 -7.81 -5.53 18.48
N LEU A 340 -8.89 -5.21 17.75
CA LEU A 340 -9.90 -6.19 17.36
C LEU A 340 -9.36 -7.04 16.21
N GLY A 341 -9.39 -8.35 16.29
CA GLY A 341 -8.87 -9.30 15.30
C GLY A 341 -9.55 -9.26 13.92
N LYS A 342 -10.26 -8.17 13.60
CA LYS A 342 -10.98 -8.01 12.33
C LYS A 342 -10.04 -7.75 11.15
N SER A 343 -10.38 -8.33 9.99
CA SER A 343 -9.68 -8.05 8.75
C SER A 343 -9.96 -6.63 8.23
N LEU A 344 -9.03 -6.05 7.46
CA LEU A 344 -9.26 -4.75 6.80
C LEU A 344 -10.52 -4.75 5.93
N GLN A 345 -10.84 -5.89 5.30
CA GLN A 345 -12.03 -6.03 4.48
C GLN A 345 -13.32 -5.98 5.33
N THR A 346 -13.32 -6.62 6.49
CA THR A 346 -14.46 -6.57 7.43
C THR A 346 -14.67 -5.16 7.95
N ILE A 347 -13.58 -4.46 8.33
CA ILE A 347 -13.64 -3.07 8.77
C ILE A 347 -14.24 -2.20 7.66
N LEU A 348 -13.72 -2.28 6.44
CA LEU A 348 -14.22 -1.51 5.31
C LEU A 348 -15.72 -1.75 5.05
N ARG A 349 -16.18 -3.00 5.07
CA ARG A 349 -17.60 -3.35 4.86
C ARG A 349 -18.52 -2.76 5.93
N LEU A 350 -18.09 -2.79 7.19
CA LEU A 350 -18.83 -2.15 8.28
C LEU A 350 -18.91 -0.65 8.09
N LEU A 351 -17.82 -0.01 7.67
CA LEU A 351 -17.78 1.43 7.41
C LEU A 351 -18.64 1.82 6.20
N GLN A 352 -18.72 1.01 5.16
CA GLN A 352 -19.53 1.29 3.97
C GLN A 352 -21.00 1.56 4.29
N VAL A 353 -21.57 0.80 5.21
CA VAL A 353 -22.99 0.89 5.58
C VAL A 353 -23.24 1.95 6.65
N ASN A 354 -22.29 2.13 7.58
CA ASN A 354 -22.51 2.92 8.79
C ASN A 354 -21.77 4.27 8.81
N LEU A 355 -21.20 4.70 7.67
CA LEU A 355 -20.27 5.84 7.59
C LEU A 355 -20.84 7.15 8.19
N PHE A 356 -22.13 7.38 8.03
CA PHE A 356 -22.81 8.58 8.48
C PHE A 356 -23.61 8.38 9.79
N GLU A 357 -23.55 7.21 10.39
CA GLU A 357 -24.18 7.00 11.69
C GLU A 357 -23.50 7.80 12.81
N LYS A 358 -24.29 8.29 13.76
CA LYS A 358 -23.83 8.86 15.02
C LYS A 358 -23.64 7.74 16.03
N ARG A 359 -22.46 7.16 16.04
CA ARG A 359 -22.10 6.02 16.88
C ARG A 359 -20.60 6.02 17.13
N GLU A 360 -20.14 5.43 18.20
CA GLU A 360 -18.71 5.23 18.43
C GLU A 360 -18.13 4.20 17.46
N LEU A 361 -16.98 4.53 16.86
CA LEU A 361 -16.30 3.67 15.89
C LEU A 361 -15.89 2.32 16.52
N VAL A 362 -15.36 2.36 17.74
CA VAL A 362 -14.96 1.13 18.44
C VAL A 362 -16.15 0.27 18.75
N ALA A 363 -17.28 0.83 19.21
CA ALA A 363 -18.53 0.12 19.49
C ALA A 363 -19.08 -0.55 18.22
N LEU A 364 -19.06 0.16 17.06
CA LEU A 364 -19.42 -0.43 15.76
C LEU A 364 -18.55 -1.64 15.45
N LEU A 365 -17.25 -1.49 15.58
CA LEU A 365 -16.29 -2.55 15.24
C LEU A 365 -16.36 -3.74 16.21
N SER A 366 -16.75 -3.51 17.47
CA SER A 366 -16.95 -4.56 18.47
C SER A 366 -18.29 -5.30 18.33
N GLY A 367 -19.19 -4.81 17.44
CA GLY A 367 -20.52 -5.39 17.29
C GLY A 367 -21.51 -5.02 18.39
N ILE A 368 -21.17 -4.00 19.25
CA ILE A 368 -22.08 -3.50 20.27
C ILE A 368 -23.25 -2.79 19.56
N PRO A 369 -24.53 -3.14 19.83
CA PRO A 369 -25.67 -2.47 19.19
C PRO A 369 -25.70 -0.98 19.52
N PRO A 370 -26.28 -0.11 18.66
CA PRO A 370 -26.51 1.28 18.99
C PRO A 370 -27.45 1.39 20.19
N ASP A 371 -27.18 2.36 21.07
CA ASP A 371 -28.04 2.64 22.22
C ASP A 371 -29.43 3.03 21.72
N GLN A 372 -30.44 2.20 21.98
CA GLN A 372 -31.82 2.43 21.55
C GLN A 372 -32.44 3.67 22.20
N ASN A 373 -31.91 4.13 23.33
CA ASN A 373 -32.39 5.30 24.04
C ASN A 373 -31.99 6.65 23.41
N SER A 374 -31.08 6.65 22.42
CA SER A 374 -30.67 7.91 21.76
C SER A 374 -31.53 8.32 20.58
N THR A 375 -32.48 7.52 20.15
CA THR A 375 -33.34 7.76 19.00
C THR A 375 -34.72 8.34 19.32
N HIS A 376 -35.09 8.48 20.59
CA HIS A 376 -36.46 8.86 20.96
C HIS A 376 -36.71 10.33 21.21
N THR A 377 -35.85 11.28 20.79
CA THR A 377 -36.08 12.69 21.12
C THR A 377 -36.37 13.57 19.91
N ASN A 378 -36.73 13.09 18.74
CA ASN A 378 -37.23 13.93 17.64
C ASN A 378 -38.10 13.16 16.63
N GLN A 379 -39.06 12.36 17.09
CA GLN A 379 -40.24 12.10 16.27
C GLN A 379 -41.26 13.21 16.59
N MET A 380 -41.21 14.31 15.87
CA MET A 380 -42.39 15.11 15.67
C MET A 380 -43.38 14.26 14.87
N VAL A 381 -44.48 13.89 15.51
CA VAL A 381 -45.66 13.32 14.86
C VAL A 381 -46.15 14.39 13.91
N LEU A 382 -46.04 14.15 12.61
CA LEU A 382 -46.80 14.86 11.59
C LEU A 382 -48.21 14.28 11.66
N ILE A 383 -49.10 15.06 12.29
CA ILE A 383 -50.55 14.94 12.15
C ILE A 383 -50.98 15.74 10.92
#